data_1c415772890ca1e5a299e58c8f6079da
#
_entry.id   1c415772890ca1e5a299e58c8f6079da
#
_cell.length_a   1.000
_cell.length_b   1.000
_cell.length_c   1.000
_cell.angle_alpha   90.00
_cell.angle_beta   90.00
_cell.angle_gamma   90.00
#
_symmetry.space_group_name_H-M   'P 1'
#
loop_
_entity.id
_entity.type
_entity.pdbx_description
1 polymer ?
#
loop_
_entity_poly.entity_id
_entity_poly.type
_entity_poly.pdbx_seq_one_letter_code
_entity_poly.pdbx_strand_id
1 'polypeptide(L)'
;KAVREEASSALAAIGAAAVLGLIQALEHDDWLVRLHAVEALGKLKSPDSVDPLLRALFNERDSAIREDVVRALGAIRDARAVDYLVTVMKEPGLRLLAVEALGHIGDPRAVPLLRRVVEGVPLGEPRDTATPCADGWTDEMATMGMAARALGMIADGVAIPSLIVALRNTITRSEAAAALAKFGPAVIPSLLPMLAKEQDENIRYHVRETLTAVGWRPGRV
;
A
#
# COMPACT_ATOMS: atom_id res chain seq x y z
N LYS A 1 41.25 -3.21 -1.37
CA LYS A 1 40.19 -2.25 -1.73
C LYS A 1 39.77 -2.44 -3.20
N ALA A 2 40.71 -2.41 -4.16
CA ALA A 2 40.46 -2.58 -5.59
C ALA A 2 39.66 -3.86 -5.94
N VAL A 3 40.04 -5.03 -5.38
CA VAL A 3 39.35 -6.31 -5.65
C VAL A 3 37.88 -6.30 -5.22
N ARG A 4 37.52 -5.60 -4.13
CA ARG A 4 36.11 -5.46 -3.73
C ARG A 4 35.34 -4.55 -4.68
N GLU A 5 35.97 -3.50 -5.17
CA GLU A 5 35.35 -2.56 -6.13
C GLU A 5 35.12 -3.25 -7.48
N GLU A 6 36.10 -4.04 -7.95
CA GLU A 6 35.96 -4.86 -9.17
C GLU A 6 34.87 -5.94 -9.03
N ALA A 7 34.85 -6.66 -7.90
CA ALA A 7 33.82 -7.66 -7.62
C ALA A 7 32.41 -7.04 -7.54
N SER A 8 32.28 -5.88 -6.91
CA SER A 8 31.00 -5.16 -6.85
C SER A 8 30.56 -4.68 -8.24
N SER A 9 31.47 -4.20 -9.06
CA SER A 9 31.18 -3.79 -10.44
C SER A 9 30.76 -4.97 -11.32
N ALA A 10 31.43 -6.12 -11.18
CA ALA A 10 31.07 -7.35 -11.89
C ALA A 10 29.68 -7.87 -11.48
N LEU A 11 29.37 -7.87 -10.19
CA LEU A 11 28.04 -8.28 -9.68
C LEU A 11 26.95 -7.33 -10.16
N ALA A 12 27.22 -6.04 -10.19
CA ALA A 12 26.26 -5.05 -10.73
C ALA A 12 26.03 -5.26 -12.23
N ALA A 13 27.08 -5.57 -13.00
CA ALA A 13 26.95 -5.86 -14.43
C ALA A 13 26.15 -7.15 -14.68
N ILE A 14 26.34 -8.20 -13.88
CA ILE A 14 25.55 -9.43 -13.94
C ILE A 14 24.08 -9.13 -13.60
N GLY A 15 23.83 -8.34 -12.57
CA GLY A 15 22.49 -7.92 -12.18
C GLY A 15 21.77 -7.14 -13.30
N ALA A 16 22.45 -6.19 -13.93
CA ALA A 16 21.91 -5.43 -15.06
C ALA A 16 21.61 -6.31 -16.28
N ALA A 17 22.51 -7.25 -16.62
CA ALA A 17 22.28 -8.20 -17.71
C ALA A 17 21.08 -9.12 -17.42
N ALA A 18 20.94 -9.58 -16.18
CA ALA A 18 19.79 -10.38 -15.75
C ALA A 18 18.48 -9.60 -15.88
N VAL A 19 18.46 -8.31 -15.45
CA VAL A 19 17.30 -7.42 -15.59
C VAL A 19 16.89 -7.27 -17.04
N LEU A 20 17.83 -7.02 -17.96
CA LEU A 20 17.54 -6.91 -19.39
C LEU A 20 16.95 -8.18 -19.98
N GLY A 21 17.50 -9.36 -19.64
CA GLY A 21 16.96 -10.64 -20.08
C GLY A 21 15.55 -10.90 -19.56
N LEU A 22 15.27 -10.54 -18.29
CA LEU A 22 13.94 -10.67 -17.69
C LEU A 22 12.94 -9.67 -18.30
N ILE A 23 13.37 -8.45 -18.64
CA ILE A 23 12.53 -7.49 -19.35
C ILE A 23 12.12 -8.03 -20.72
N GLN A 24 13.02 -8.67 -21.46
CA GLN A 24 12.68 -9.33 -22.73
C GLN A 24 11.71 -10.51 -22.52
N ALA A 25 11.86 -11.26 -21.42
CA ALA A 25 10.99 -12.36 -21.07
C ALA A 25 9.55 -11.94 -20.72
N LEU A 26 9.28 -10.68 -20.42
CA LEU A 26 7.92 -10.15 -20.23
C LEU A 26 7.05 -10.21 -21.50
N GLU A 27 7.68 -10.31 -22.68
CA GLU A 27 7.01 -10.37 -23.97
C GLU A 27 6.98 -11.81 -24.55
N HIS A 28 7.37 -12.82 -23.76
CA HIS A 28 7.42 -14.20 -24.20
C HIS A 28 6.01 -14.78 -24.42
N ASP A 29 5.85 -15.64 -25.41
CA ASP A 29 4.57 -16.28 -25.74
C ASP A 29 4.04 -17.15 -24.59
N ASP A 30 4.92 -17.90 -23.92
CA ASP A 30 4.58 -18.75 -22.79
C ASP A 30 4.30 -17.88 -21.55
N TRP A 31 3.09 -17.99 -21.01
CA TRP A 31 2.64 -17.24 -19.84
C TRP A 31 3.45 -17.55 -18.57
N LEU A 32 3.96 -18.78 -18.40
CA LEU A 32 4.82 -19.14 -17.26
C LEU A 32 6.14 -18.40 -17.30
N VAL A 33 6.71 -18.18 -18.48
CA VAL A 33 7.93 -17.41 -18.65
C VAL A 33 7.68 -15.96 -18.26
N ARG A 34 6.55 -15.37 -18.70
CA ARG A 34 6.16 -14.02 -18.31
C ARG A 34 5.95 -13.89 -16.81
N LEU A 35 5.23 -14.84 -16.19
CA LEU A 35 4.99 -14.87 -14.74
C LEU A 35 6.30 -14.85 -13.95
N HIS A 36 7.19 -15.79 -14.26
CA HIS A 36 8.47 -15.89 -13.54
C HIS A 36 9.39 -14.68 -13.81
N ALA A 37 9.30 -14.06 -14.98
CA ALA A 37 10.00 -12.81 -15.27
C ALA A 37 9.51 -11.67 -14.36
N VAL A 38 8.20 -11.51 -14.19
CA VAL A 38 7.61 -10.52 -13.29
C VAL A 38 8.04 -10.74 -11.84
N GLU A 39 7.94 -11.98 -11.34
CA GLU A 39 8.38 -12.34 -9.98
C GLU A 39 9.86 -12.01 -9.75
N ALA A 40 10.72 -12.37 -10.70
CA ALA A 40 12.15 -12.14 -10.60
C ALA A 40 12.49 -10.63 -10.61
N LEU A 41 11.84 -9.85 -11.48
CA LEU A 41 12.02 -8.38 -11.53
C LEU A 41 11.56 -7.72 -10.21
N GLY A 42 10.46 -8.18 -9.62
CA GLY A 42 10.00 -7.72 -8.31
C GLY A 42 10.99 -8.01 -7.18
N LYS A 43 11.66 -9.19 -7.21
CA LYS A 43 12.70 -9.58 -6.24
C LYS A 43 13.98 -8.77 -6.42
N LEU A 44 14.39 -8.50 -7.66
CA LEU A 44 15.58 -7.71 -7.98
C LEU A 44 15.41 -6.22 -7.65
N LYS A 45 14.18 -5.72 -7.62
CA LYS A 45 13.84 -4.31 -7.28
C LYS A 45 14.61 -3.28 -8.11
N SER A 46 14.90 -3.60 -9.36
CA SER A 46 15.59 -2.67 -10.26
C SER A 46 14.66 -1.57 -10.75
N PRO A 47 15.01 -0.28 -10.62
CA PRO A 47 14.22 0.81 -11.18
C PRO A 47 14.04 0.74 -12.70
N ASP A 48 14.97 0.08 -13.41
CA ASP A 48 14.89 -0.11 -14.87
C ASP A 48 13.73 -1.01 -15.28
N SER A 49 13.20 -1.81 -14.35
CA SER A 49 12.06 -2.68 -14.58
C SER A 49 10.71 -1.96 -14.55
N VAL A 50 10.62 -0.74 -14.04
CA VAL A 50 9.35 -0.04 -13.79
C VAL A 50 8.57 0.18 -15.07
N ASP A 51 9.17 0.82 -16.08
CA ASP A 51 8.46 1.11 -17.33
C ASP A 51 8.08 -0.15 -18.12
N PRO A 52 8.94 -1.21 -18.21
CA PRO A 52 8.54 -2.50 -18.75
C PRO A 52 7.37 -3.15 -18.00
N LEU A 53 7.39 -3.15 -16.66
CA LEU A 53 6.30 -3.69 -15.85
C LEU A 53 5.00 -2.89 -16.01
N LEU A 54 5.08 -1.55 -16.14
CA LEU A 54 3.90 -0.73 -16.43
C LEU A 54 3.30 -1.06 -17.79
N ARG A 55 4.11 -1.30 -18.82
CA ARG A 55 3.60 -1.78 -20.11
C ARG A 55 2.94 -3.16 -19.98
N ALA A 56 3.57 -4.08 -19.25
CA ALA A 56 3.00 -5.40 -19.00
C ALA A 56 1.66 -5.31 -18.28
N LEU A 57 1.51 -4.43 -17.28
CA LEU A 57 0.26 -4.26 -16.52
C LEU A 57 -0.96 -3.98 -17.40
N PHE A 58 -0.78 -3.20 -18.48
CA PHE A 58 -1.88 -2.82 -19.38
C PHE A 58 -2.05 -3.74 -20.59
N ASN A 59 -0.99 -4.45 -21.00
CA ASN A 59 -1.03 -5.34 -22.17
C ASN A 59 -1.34 -6.78 -21.80
N GLU A 60 -1.08 -7.21 -20.56
CA GLU A 60 -1.30 -8.57 -20.10
C GLU A 60 -2.80 -8.86 -19.95
N ARG A 61 -3.21 -10.04 -20.39
CA ARG A 61 -4.59 -10.54 -20.32
C ARG A 61 -4.83 -11.48 -19.15
N ASP A 62 -3.76 -12.12 -18.68
CA ASP A 62 -3.81 -13.00 -17.52
C ASP A 62 -3.89 -12.19 -16.24
N SER A 63 -4.98 -12.38 -15.48
CA SER A 63 -5.22 -11.63 -14.25
C SER A 63 -4.18 -11.93 -13.18
N ALA A 64 -3.67 -13.17 -13.08
CA ALA A 64 -2.67 -13.55 -12.10
C ALA A 64 -1.34 -12.85 -12.37
N ILE A 65 -0.92 -12.75 -13.63
CA ILE A 65 0.29 -12.02 -14.01
C ILE A 65 0.12 -10.53 -13.72
N ARG A 66 -1.06 -9.93 -14.02
CA ARG A 66 -1.34 -8.53 -13.70
C ARG A 66 -1.26 -8.26 -12.19
N GLU A 67 -1.76 -9.17 -11.36
CA GLU A 67 -1.63 -9.07 -9.90
C GLU A 67 -0.16 -9.06 -9.48
N ASP A 68 0.65 -9.96 -10.03
CA ASP A 68 2.07 -10.03 -9.70
C ASP A 68 2.85 -8.82 -10.20
N VAL A 69 2.46 -8.23 -11.33
CA VAL A 69 3.01 -6.94 -11.80
C VAL A 69 2.74 -5.84 -10.77
N VAL A 70 1.52 -5.73 -10.25
CA VAL A 70 1.19 -4.74 -9.20
C VAL A 70 2.03 -4.97 -7.94
N ARG A 71 2.20 -6.23 -7.51
CA ARG A 71 3.06 -6.59 -6.37
C ARG A 71 4.52 -6.23 -6.64
N ALA A 72 5.03 -6.51 -7.84
CA ALA A 72 6.41 -6.19 -8.24
C ALA A 72 6.65 -4.67 -8.22
N LEU A 73 5.75 -3.86 -8.77
CA LEU A 73 5.82 -2.39 -8.74
C LEU A 73 5.85 -1.85 -7.29
N GLY A 74 5.01 -2.41 -6.41
CA GLY A 74 5.03 -2.08 -4.98
C GLY A 74 6.34 -2.46 -4.29
N ALA A 75 6.95 -3.60 -4.65
CA ALA A 75 8.23 -4.06 -4.10
C ALA A 75 9.41 -3.21 -4.58
N ILE A 76 9.39 -2.70 -5.82
CA ILE A 76 10.41 -1.81 -6.40
C ILE A 76 10.37 -0.43 -5.72
N ARG A 77 9.19 0.05 -5.29
CA ARG A 77 8.98 1.32 -4.59
C ARG A 77 9.36 2.56 -5.40
N ASP A 78 9.17 2.54 -6.69
CA ASP A 78 9.45 3.69 -7.57
C ASP A 78 8.20 4.55 -7.74
N ALA A 79 8.34 5.85 -7.53
CA ALA A 79 7.27 6.83 -7.60
C ALA A 79 6.63 6.98 -9.00
N ARG A 80 7.29 6.52 -10.06
CA ARG A 80 6.73 6.48 -11.42
C ARG A 80 5.49 5.60 -11.52
N ALA A 81 5.38 4.58 -10.67
CA ALA A 81 4.23 3.69 -10.69
C ALA A 81 2.95 4.28 -10.05
N VAL A 82 3.04 5.38 -9.30
CA VAL A 82 1.93 5.89 -8.47
C VAL A 82 0.68 6.20 -9.28
N ASP A 83 0.79 6.99 -10.35
CA ASP A 83 -0.37 7.43 -11.13
C ASP A 83 -1.04 6.27 -11.86
N TYR A 84 -0.26 5.27 -12.26
CA TYR A 84 -0.75 4.04 -12.88
C TYR A 84 -1.47 3.15 -11.85
N LEU A 85 -0.91 2.98 -10.66
CA LEU A 85 -1.55 2.23 -9.57
C LEU A 85 -2.84 2.90 -9.10
N VAL A 86 -2.89 4.23 -9.05
CA VAL A 86 -4.12 5.00 -8.81
C VAL A 86 -5.19 4.69 -9.87
N THR A 87 -4.80 4.49 -11.12
CA THR A 87 -5.72 4.12 -12.18
C THR A 87 -6.27 2.71 -12.00
N VAL A 88 -5.42 1.73 -11.72
CA VAL A 88 -5.84 0.32 -11.53
C VAL A 88 -6.62 0.09 -10.23
N MET A 89 -6.58 0.98 -9.26
CA MET A 89 -7.48 0.92 -8.09
C MET A 89 -8.96 0.94 -8.45
N LYS A 90 -9.34 1.39 -9.66
CA LYS A 90 -10.71 1.34 -10.15
C LYS A 90 -11.14 -0.07 -10.56
N GLU A 91 -10.19 -0.97 -10.80
CA GLU A 91 -10.43 -2.37 -11.15
C GLU A 91 -10.58 -3.20 -9.85
N PRO A 92 -11.74 -3.83 -9.60
CA PRO A 92 -11.99 -4.53 -8.33
C PRO A 92 -10.92 -5.60 -8.01
N GLY A 93 -10.53 -6.42 -8.98
CA GLY A 93 -9.54 -7.49 -8.79
C GLY A 93 -8.12 -7.01 -8.47
N LEU A 94 -7.76 -5.77 -8.81
CA LEU A 94 -6.44 -5.20 -8.54
C LEU A 94 -6.45 -4.16 -7.41
N ARG A 95 -7.64 -3.73 -6.97
CA ARG A 95 -7.82 -2.62 -6.03
C ARG A 95 -7.02 -2.79 -4.74
N LEU A 96 -7.20 -3.92 -4.09
CA LEU A 96 -6.52 -4.19 -2.81
C LEU A 96 -5.00 -4.19 -2.96
N LEU A 97 -4.49 -4.85 -4.00
CA LEU A 97 -3.06 -4.92 -4.30
C LEU A 97 -2.48 -3.56 -4.67
N ALA A 98 -3.23 -2.74 -5.42
CA ALA A 98 -2.80 -1.40 -5.77
C ALA A 98 -2.71 -0.48 -4.54
N VAL A 99 -3.66 -0.57 -3.61
CA VAL A 99 -3.60 0.14 -2.32
C VAL A 99 -2.38 -0.28 -1.51
N GLU A 100 -2.10 -1.58 -1.42
CA GLU A 100 -0.92 -2.10 -0.74
C GLU A 100 0.37 -1.61 -1.40
N ALA A 101 0.46 -1.68 -2.73
CA ALA A 101 1.61 -1.22 -3.50
C ALA A 101 1.87 0.28 -3.30
N LEU A 102 0.82 1.11 -3.31
CA LEU A 102 0.92 2.55 -3.04
C LEU A 102 1.45 2.82 -1.62
N GLY A 103 1.01 2.05 -0.64
CA GLY A 103 1.57 2.11 0.72
C GLY A 103 3.06 1.77 0.77
N HIS A 104 3.49 0.73 0.05
CA HIS A 104 4.91 0.33 -0.04
C HIS A 104 5.78 1.36 -0.76
N ILE A 105 5.27 2.02 -1.81
CA ILE A 105 5.95 3.09 -2.52
C ILE A 105 6.16 4.29 -1.60
N GLY A 106 5.16 4.64 -0.80
CA GLY A 106 5.28 5.70 0.20
C GLY A 106 5.16 7.12 -0.37
N ASP A 107 4.66 7.30 -1.58
CA ASP A 107 4.56 8.62 -2.23
C ASP A 107 3.31 9.37 -1.76
N PRO A 108 3.44 10.64 -1.29
CA PRO A 108 2.32 11.45 -0.81
C PRO A 108 1.21 11.70 -1.85
N ARG A 109 1.48 11.58 -3.14
CA ARG A 109 0.46 11.71 -4.20
C ARG A 109 -0.68 10.71 -4.06
N ALA A 110 -0.45 9.57 -3.41
CA ALA A 110 -1.49 8.57 -3.14
C ALA A 110 -2.45 8.98 -2.00
N VAL A 111 -2.03 9.87 -1.09
CA VAL A 111 -2.76 10.21 0.14
C VAL A 111 -4.19 10.70 -0.11
N PRO A 112 -4.48 11.63 -1.05
CA PRO A 112 -5.85 12.11 -1.28
C PRO A 112 -6.82 10.98 -1.64
N LEU A 113 -6.38 10.02 -2.45
CA LEU A 113 -7.22 8.90 -2.86
C LEU A 113 -7.38 7.87 -1.75
N LEU A 114 -6.30 7.52 -1.05
CA LEU A 114 -6.34 6.60 0.08
C LEU A 114 -7.23 7.10 1.22
N ARG A 115 -7.26 8.42 1.47
CA ARG A 115 -8.19 9.05 2.41
C ARG A 115 -9.65 8.79 2.01
N ARG A 116 -10.00 8.99 0.75
CA ARG A 116 -11.35 8.69 0.26
C ARG A 116 -11.72 7.23 0.47
N VAL A 117 -10.79 6.31 0.23
CA VAL A 117 -11.00 4.87 0.45
C VAL A 117 -11.28 4.57 1.92
N VAL A 118 -10.46 5.07 2.83
CA VAL A 118 -10.61 4.81 4.28
C VAL A 118 -11.89 5.44 4.84
N GLU A 119 -12.37 6.51 4.23
CA GLU A 119 -13.64 7.18 4.56
C GLU A 119 -14.86 6.46 3.95
N GLY A 120 -14.66 5.38 3.20
CA GLY A 120 -15.72 4.60 2.57
C GLY A 120 -16.33 5.29 1.33
N VAL A 121 -15.61 6.23 0.71
CA VAL A 121 -16.08 6.90 -0.52
C VAL A 121 -15.81 5.98 -1.72
N PRO A 122 -16.85 5.60 -2.48
CA PRO A 122 -16.68 4.71 -3.64
C PRO A 122 -15.68 5.27 -4.67
N LEU A 123 -14.86 4.38 -5.24
CA LEU A 123 -13.84 4.73 -6.24
C LEU A 123 -14.32 4.63 -7.70
N GLY A 124 -15.60 4.44 -7.93
CA GLY A 124 -16.18 4.28 -9.27
C GLY A 124 -17.69 4.21 -9.21
N GLU A 125 -18.32 3.83 -10.32
CA GLU A 125 -19.74 3.55 -10.38
C GLU A 125 -20.13 2.50 -9.33
N PRO A 126 -21.22 2.70 -8.57
CA PRO A 126 -21.73 1.69 -7.65
C PRO A 126 -22.02 0.41 -8.44
N ARG A 127 -21.33 -0.67 -8.15
CA ARG A 127 -21.67 -1.98 -8.72
C ARG A 127 -22.50 -2.76 -7.71
N ASP A 128 -23.58 -3.38 -8.17
CA ASP A 128 -24.46 -4.27 -7.40
C ASP A 128 -23.76 -5.58 -6.95
N THR A 129 -22.44 -5.66 -7.05
CA THR A 129 -21.68 -6.89 -6.86
C THR A 129 -20.72 -6.84 -5.67
N ALA A 130 -21.14 -6.25 -4.55
CA ALA A 130 -20.51 -6.59 -3.28
C ALA A 130 -20.99 -7.99 -2.88
N THR A 131 -20.38 -9.04 -3.43
CA THR A 131 -20.62 -10.41 -2.99
C THR A 131 -19.91 -10.55 -1.64
N PRO A 132 -20.62 -10.65 -0.51
CA PRO A 132 -19.97 -10.87 0.78
C PRO A 132 -19.28 -12.24 0.74
N CYS A 133 -18.06 -12.32 1.25
CA CYS A 133 -17.49 -13.60 1.61
C CYS A 133 -18.38 -14.29 2.64
N ALA A 134 -18.22 -15.60 2.85
CA ALA A 134 -19.06 -16.38 3.75
C ALA A 134 -19.12 -15.85 5.21
N ASP A 135 -18.15 -14.99 5.59
CA ASP A 135 -18.02 -14.30 6.86
C ASP A 135 -18.60 -12.85 6.86
N GLY A 136 -19.22 -12.41 5.75
CA GLY A 136 -19.79 -11.07 5.61
C GLY A 136 -18.78 -9.97 5.24
N TRP A 137 -17.50 -10.30 5.04
CA TRP A 137 -16.50 -9.36 4.58
C TRP A 137 -16.61 -9.11 3.08
N THR A 138 -16.44 -7.86 2.66
CA THR A 138 -16.40 -7.49 1.25
C THR A 138 -14.98 -7.02 0.88
N ASP A 139 -14.66 -7.08 -0.41
CA ASP A 139 -13.41 -6.53 -0.93
C ASP A 139 -13.24 -5.03 -0.59
N GLU A 140 -14.35 -4.32 -0.45
CA GLU A 140 -14.34 -2.91 -0.04
C GLU A 140 -13.89 -2.75 1.40
N MET A 141 -14.38 -3.60 2.32
CA MET A 141 -13.97 -3.59 3.72
C MET A 141 -12.48 -3.89 3.87
N ALA A 142 -11.98 -4.92 3.17
CA ALA A 142 -10.56 -5.24 3.15
C ALA A 142 -9.72 -4.08 2.59
N THR A 143 -10.21 -3.44 1.54
CA THR A 143 -9.55 -2.28 0.92
C THR A 143 -9.50 -1.07 1.85
N MET A 144 -10.56 -0.80 2.63
CA MET A 144 -10.57 0.29 3.62
C MET A 144 -9.51 0.07 4.71
N GLY A 145 -9.41 -1.14 5.26
CA GLY A 145 -8.38 -1.50 6.24
C GLY A 145 -6.97 -1.35 5.65
N MET A 146 -6.76 -1.84 4.43
CA MET A 146 -5.47 -1.69 3.74
C MET A 146 -5.14 -0.23 3.45
N ALA A 147 -6.11 0.61 3.10
CA ALA A 147 -5.90 2.05 2.90
C ALA A 147 -5.47 2.75 4.19
N ALA A 148 -6.04 2.40 5.34
CA ALA A 148 -5.59 2.91 6.63
C ALA A 148 -4.11 2.52 6.90
N ARG A 149 -3.74 1.26 6.65
CA ARG A 149 -2.34 0.80 6.75
C ARG A 149 -1.41 1.55 5.80
N ALA A 150 -1.82 1.71 4.54
CA ALA A 150 -1.05 2.44 3.52
C ALA A 150 -0.81 3.91 3.92
N LEU A 151 -1.83 4.60 4.43
CA LEU A 151 -1.68 5.96 4.98
C LEU A 151 -0.68 6.01 6.12
N GLY A 152 -0.67 5.01 7.00
CA GLY A 152 0.33 4.90 8.06
C GLY A 152 1.73 4.55 7.56
N MET A 153 1.87 3.92 6.39
CA MET A 153 3.17 3.64 5.75
C MET A 153 3.73 4.89 5.07
N ILE A 154 2.88 5.68 4.42
CA ILE A 154 3.24 6.96 3.80
C ILE A 154 3.60 8.00 4.87
N ALA A 155 2.91 7.96 6.01
CA ALA A 155 3.11 8.84 7.17
C ALA A 155 3.03 10.35 6.86
N ASP A 156 2.20 10.75 5.90
CA ASP A 156 1.89 12.14 5.64
C ASP A 156 0.84 12.65 6.63
N GLY A 157 1.17 13.73 7.37
CA GLY A 157 0.30 14.30 8.41
C GLY A 157 -1.08 14.73 7.94
N VAL A 158 -1.27 14.98 6.65
CA VAL A 158 -2.58 15.26 6.04
C VAL A 158 -3.56 14.10 6.20
N ALA A 159 -3.09 12.87 6.43
CA ALA A 159 -3.92 11.70 6.65
C ALA A 159 -4.48 11.59 8.08
N ILE A 160 -3.92 12.27 9.06
CA ILE A 160 -4.32 12.15 10.49
C ILE A 160 -5.82 12.35 10.71
N PRO A 161 -6.49 13.40 10.16
CA PRO A 161 -7.93 13.58 10.38
C PRO A 161 -8.78 12.42 9.87
N SER A 162 -8.48 11.88 8.70
CA SER A 162 -9.20 10.75 8.13
C SER A 162 -8.99 9.46 8.92
N LEU A 163 -7.79 9.23 9.43
CA LEU A 163 -7.50 8.10 10.31
C LEU A 163 -8.21 8.22 11.66
N ILE A 164 -8.36 9.43 12.21
CA ILE A 164 -9.14 9.68 13.42
C ILE A 164 -10.63 9.36 13.19
N VAL A 165 -11.19 9.74 12.05
CA VAL A 165 -12.56 9.35 11.67
C VAL A 165 -12.66 7.83 11.55
N ALA A 166 -11.68 7.17 10.96
CA ALA A 166 -11.63 5.72 10.77
C ALA A 166 -11.58 4.93 12.09
N LEU A 167 -11.15 5.52 13.22
CA LEU A 167 -11.25 4.90 14.55
C LEU A 167 -12.69 4.61 14.97
N ARG A 168 -13.68 5.32 14.42
CA ARG A 168 -15.10 5.12 14.71
C ARG A 168 -15.71 3.98 13.93
N ASN A 169 -15.07 3.57 12.85
CA ASN A 169 -15.53 2.47 12.01
C ASN A 169 -14.95 1.14 12.52
N THR A 170 -15.81 0.17 12.83
CA THR A 170 -15.42 -1.15 13.37
C THR A 170 -14.48 -1.92 12.46
N ILE A 171 -14.57 -1.70 11.14
CA ILE A 171 -13.76 -2.38 10.12
C ILE A 171 -12.33 -1.86 10.11
N THR A 172 -12.15 -0.54 10.22
CA THR A 172 -10.86 0.12 10.05
C THR A 172 -10.19 0.53 11.35
N ARG A 173 -10.88 0.37 12.48
CA ARG A 173 -10.46 0.89 13.79
C ARG A 173 -9.06 0.43 14.21
N SER A 174 -8.78 -0.86 14.11
CA SER A 174 -7.48 -1.42 14.51
C SER A 174 -6.36 -0.94 13.59
N GLU A 175 -6.62 -0.91 12.27
CA GLU A 175 -5.64 -0.46 11.28
C GLU A 175 -5.40 1.05 11.38
N ALA A 176 -6.44 1.83 11.64
CA ALA A 176 -6.33 3.27 11.86
C ALA A 176 -5.52 3.59 13.14
N ALA A 177 -5.75 2.85 14.24
CA ALA A 177 -4.98 3.00 15.46
C ALA A 177 -3.49 2.68 15.24
N ALA A 178 -3.20 1.55 14.57
CA ALA A 178 -1.85 1.15 14.21
C ALA A 178 -1.18 2.15 13.24
N ALA A 179 -1.94 2.71 12.30
CA ALA A 179 -1.47 3.74 11.39
C ALA A 179 -1.13 5.03 12.14
N LEU A 180 -2.03 5.51 13.00
CA LEU A 180 -1.82 6.73 13.81
C LEU A 180 -0.58 6.62 14.71
N ALA A 181 -0.30 5.44 15.26
CA ALA A 181 0.89 5.23 16.06
C ALA A 181 2.21 5.51 15.30
N LYS A 182 2.22 5.32 13.97
CA LYS A 182 3.40 5.59 13.13
C LYS A 182 3.71 7.09 12.96
N PHE A 183 2.74 7.96 13.21
CA PHE A 183 2.96 9.42 13.19
C PHE A 183 3.62 9.94 14.49
N GLY A 184 3.82 9.06 15.46
CA GLY A 184 4.49 9.43 16.72
C GLY A 184 3.71 10.49 17.51
N PRO A 185 4.40 11.36 18.26
CA PRO A 185 3.75 12.34 19.14
C PRO A 185 2.86 13.37 18.43
N ALA A 186 2.98 13.52 17.11
CA ALA A 186 2.17 14.48 16.33
C ALA A 186 0.66 14.25 16.43
N VAL A 187 0.21 13.03 16.75
CA VAL A 187 -1.21 12.69 16.89
C VAL A 187 -1.79 13.04 18.27
N ILE A 188 -0.94 13.29 19.30
CA ILE A 188 -1.38 13.51 20.68
C ILE A 188 -2.40 14.66 20.78
N PRO A 189 -2.16 15.86 20.19
CA PRO A 189 -3.10 16.98 20.29
C PRO A 189 -4.49 16.67 19.73
N SER A 190 -4.57 15.79 18.74
CA SER A 190 -5.83 15.40 18.10
C SER A 190 -6.56 14.28 18.85
N LEU A 191 -5.83 13.37 19.50
CA LEU A 191 -6.39 12.21 20.20
C LEU A 191 -6.83 12.53 21.64
N LEU A 192 -6.18 13.46 22.34
CA LEU A 192 -6.54 13.82 23.72
C LEU A 192 -7.98 14.34 23.85
N PRO A 193 -8.44 15.30 23.02
CA PRO A 193 -9.83 15.74 23.04
C PRO A 193 -10.82 14.62 22.75
N MET A 194 -10.44 13.68 21.87
CA MET A 194 -11.26 12.51 21.56
C MET A 194 -11.37 11.58 22.77
N LEU A 195 -10.26 11.27 23.43
CA LEU A 195 -10.26 10.44 24.65
C LEU A 195 -11.15 11.03 25.76
N ALA A 196 -11.19 12.37 25.88
CA ALA A 196 -11.97 13.06 26.90
C ALA A 196 -13.49 13.07 26.62
N LYS A 197 -13.90 13.08 25.33
CA LYS A 197 -15.30 13.25 24.91
C LYS A 197 -15.95 11.96 24.45
N GLU A 198 -15.19 10.95 24.07
CA GLU A 198 -15.71 9.70 23.52
C GLU A 198 -16.35 8.86 24.61
N GLN A 199 -17.54 8.31 24.33
CA GLN A 199 -18.30 7.46 25.24
C GLN A 199 -18.18 5.97 24.90
N ASP A 200 -17.86 5.62 23.64
CA ASP A 200 -17.63 4.24 23.20
C ASP A 200 -16.32 3.72 23.79
N GLU A 201 -16.40 2.73 24.67
CA GLU A 201 -15.24 2.15 25.34
C GLU A 201 -14.27 1.47 24.37
N ASN A 202 -14.74 0.90 23.27
CA ASN A 202 -13.86 0.30 22.26
C ASN A 202 -13.04 1.37 21.54
N ILE A 203 -13.65 2.51 21.21
CA ILE A 203 -12.94 3.64 20.62
C ILE A 203 -11.95 4.21 21.63
N ARG A 204 -12.36 4.42 22.87
CA ARG A 204 -11.48 4.90 23.96
C ARG A 204 -10.29 3.97 24.18
N TYR A 205 -10.51 2.66 24.12
CA TYR A 205 -9.46 1.65 24.23
C TYR A 205 -8.39 1.88 23.14
N HIS A 206 -8.78 1.93 21.85
CA HIS A 206 -7.84 2.12 20.76
C HIS A 206 -7.15 3.49 20.78
N VAL A 207 -7.85 4.55 21.18
CA VAL A 207 -7.24 5.89 21.35
C VAL A 207 -6.20 5.85 22.47
N ARG A 208 -6.47 5.19 23.59
CA ARG A 208 -5.55 5.05 24.72
C ARG A 208 -4.32 4.21 24.34
N GLU A 209 -4.53 3.09 23.65
CA GLU A 209 -3.46 2.25 23.10
C GLU A 209 -2.55 3.07 22.18
N THR A 210 -3.13 3.81 21.23
CA THR A 210 -2.38 4.67 20.31
C THR A 210 -1.59 5.73 21.07
N LEU A 211 -2.20 6.42 22.02
CA LEU A 211 -1.52 7.43 22.85
C LEU A 211 -0.35 6.81 23.63
N THR A 212 -0.53 5.62 24.19
CA THR A 212 0.53 4.90 24.91
C THR A 212 1.67 4.51 23.95
N ALA A 213 1.35 4.02 22.77
CA ALA A 213 2.33 3.63 21.75
C ALA A 213 3.20 4.81 21.28
N VAL A 214 2.63 6.03 21.25
CA VAL A 214 3.37 7.26 20.89
C VAL A 214 4.05 7.94 22.08
N GLY A 215 4.08 7.27 23.25
CA GLY A 215 4.82 7.73 24.43
C GLY A 215 4.05 8.66 25.37
N TRP A 216 2.76 8.90 25.15
CA TRP A 216 1.94 9.65 26.09
C TRP A 216 1.67 8.84 27.37
N ARG A 217 1.77 9.52 28.54
CA ARG A 217 1.46 8.94 29.85
C ARG A 217 0.48 9.82 30.60
N PRO A 218 -0.59 9.25 31.19
CA PRO A 218 -1.50 10.00 32.04
C PRO A 218 -0.73 10.63 33.21
N GLY A 219 -0.92 11.94 33.47
CA GLY A 219 -0.36 12.62 34.65
C GLY A 219 1.04 13.21 34.43
N ARG A 220 1.62 13.27 33.24
CA ARG A 220 2.75 14.12 32.89
C ARG A 220 2.25 15.23 31.95
N VAL A 221 1.76 16.29 32.51
CA VAL A 221 1.61 17.63 31.91
C VAL A 221 2.60 18.56 32.62
#